data_8a6159006ee451ff5020b71c776ea809
#
_entry.id   8a6159006ee451ff5020b71c776ea809
#
_cell.length_a   1.000
_cell.length_b   1.000
_cell.length_c   1.000
_cell.angle_alpha   90.00
_cell.angle_beta   90.00
_cell.angle_gamma   90.00
#
_symmetry.space_group_name_H-M   'P 1'
#
loop_
_entity.id
_entity.type
_entity.pdbx_description
1 polymer ?
#
loop_
_entity_poly.entity_id
_entity_poly.type
_entity_poly.pdbx_seq_one_letter_code
_entity_poly.pdbx_strand_id
1 'polypeptide(L)'
;MKAEMESLAKNFVKLLQIHPQMKRMDSLKIVSSCKQMSRLEIFYRCVSNMVNAVQATGEMGLLDSRLLAYLDPEKENNTLYCIDNSQTQSKLEEVCADAVRLWEICADDYQDIKEYRLLERVVEEQMQETDHSRSLRSKKQIRTDSLQNPSDEEATFRKILLGRSIEAMSAMW
;
A
#
# COMPACT_ATOMS: atom_id res chain seq x y z
N MET A 1 41.98 -7.15 4.90
CA MET A 1 40.62 -6.72 4.45
C MET A 1 40.32 -5.26 4.77
N LYS A 2 40.33 -4.79 6.05
CA LYS A 2 39.99 -3.38 6.37
C LYS A 2 40.95 -2.37 5.74
N ALA A 3 42.24 -2.61 5.80
CA ALA A 3 43.27 -1.76 5.19
C ALA A 3 43.22 -1.71 3.66
N GLU A 4 42.83 -2.80 3.03
CA GLU A 4 42.67 -2.89 1.57
C GLU A 4 41.44 -2.10 1.11
N MET A 5 40.32 -2.17 1.85
CA MET A 5 39.12 -1.37 1.56
C MET A 5 39.37 0.13 1.73
N GLU A 6 40.15 0.54 2.74
CA GLU A 6 40.54 1.94 2.93
C GLU A 6 41.45 2.43 1.80
N SER A 7 42.36 1.60 1.31
CA SER A 7 43.23 1.93 0.17
C SER A 7 42.43 2.06 -1.12
N LEU A 8 41.49 1.16 -1.36
CA LEU A 8 40.57 1.21 -2.50
C LEU A 8 39.72 2.49 -2.47
N ALA A 9 39.14 2.80 -1.32
CA ALA A 9 38.34 4.02 -1.15
C ALA A 9 39.14 5.29 -1.44
N LYS A 10 40.38 5.39 -0.95
CA LYS A 10 41.30 6.52 -1.21
C LYS A 10 41.65 6.64 -2.69
N ASN A 11 41.84 5.54 -3.39
CA ASN A 11 42.13 5.53 -4.81
C ASN A 11 40.90 5.96 -5.63
N PHE A 12 39.70 5.54 -5.26
CA PHE A 12 38.46 5.99 -5.89
C PHE A 12 38.24 7.50 -5.71
N VAL A 13 38.46 8.03 -4.51
CA VAL A 13 38.37 9.48 -4.24
C VAL A 13 39.33 10.26 -5.12
N LYS A 14 40.57 9.79 -5.32
CA LYS A 14 41.56 10.42 -6.21
C LYS A 14 41.14 10.31 -7.67
N LEU A 15 40.68 9.18 -8.12
CA LEU A 15 40.28 8.93 -9.51
C LEU A 15 39.09 9.79 -9.93
N LEU A 16 38.12 9.95 -9.03
CA LEU A 16 36.89 10.71 -9.28
C LEU A 16 37.00 12.19 -8.94
N GLN A 17 38.22 12.65 -8.53
CA GLN A 17 38.48 14.06 -8.11
C GLN A 17 37.44 14.59 -7.12
N ILE A 18 36.95 13.75 -6.23
CA ILE A 18 35.95 14.12 -5.22
C ILE A 18 36.63 15.00 -4.16
N HIS A 19 36.14 16.21 -3.99
CA HIS A 19 36.67 17.14 -3.00
C HIS A 19 36.46 16.58 -1.58
N PRO A 20 37.49 16.53 -0.71
CA PRO A 20 37.38 15.95 0.64
C PRO A 20 36.44 16.70 1.59
N GLN A 21 35.91 17.85 1.18
CA GLN A 21 34.89 18.59 1.92
C GLN A 21 33.45 18.09 1.67
N MET A 22 33.22 17.19 0.72
CA MET A 22 31.96 16.42 0.67
C MET A 22 31.88 15.40 1.83
N LYS A 23 31.77 15.92 3.06
CA LYS A 23 31.64 15.11 4.28
C LYS A 23 30.23 14.56 4.53
N ARG A 24 29.31 14.71 3.60
CA ARG A 24 28.01 14.05 3.61
C ARG A 24 27.83 13.31 2.30
N MET A 25 28.09 12.01 2.33
CA MET A 25 27.18 11.13 1.62
C MET A 25 25.85 11.27 2.37
N ASP A 26 24.98 12.15 1.87
CA ASP A 26 23.58 12.02 2.21
C ASP A 26 23.24 10.57 1.87
N SER A 27 22.84 9.83 2.90
CA SER A 27 22.24 8.54 2.70
C SER A 27 21.32 8.74 1.50
N LEU A 28 21.61 8.07 0.40
CA LEU A 28 20.69 7.97 -0.71
C LEU A 28 19.37 7.63 -0.06
N LYS A 29 18.48 8.62 -0.02
CA LYS A 29 17.10 8.36 0.31
C LYS A 29 16.66 7.44 -0.80
N ILE A 30 16.83 6.14 -0.59
CA ILE A 30 16.13 5.16 -1.37
C ILE A 30 14.70 5.50 -1.03
N VAL A 31 14.13 6.38 -1.84
CA VAL A 31 12.69 6.48 -1.96
C VAL A 31 12.36 5.09 -2.47
N SER A 32 12.04 4.20 -1.54
CA SER A 32 11.39 2.97 -1.91
C SER A 32 10.27 3.47 -2.81
N SER A 33 10.27 3.06 -4.05
CA SER A 33 9.19 3.36 -4.97
C SER A 33 7.99 2.51 -4.53
N CYS A 34 7.54 2.73 -3.29
CA CYS A 34 6.23 2.31 -2.85
C CYS A 34 5.28 3.08 -3.75
N LYS A 35 4.88 2.45 -4.84
CA LYS A 35 3.86 2.97 -5.74
C LYS A 35 2.70 3.40 -4.86
N GLN A 36 2.36 4.67 -4.90
CA GLN A 36 1.14 5.14 -4.24
C GLN A 36 -0.04 4.50 -4.97
N MET A 37 -0.61 3.50 -4.35
CA MET A 37 -1.77 2.83 -4.91
C MET A 37 -2.99 3.73 -4.79
N SER A 38 -3.82 3.72 -5.83
CA SER A 38 -5.13 4.35 -5.76
C SER A 38 -6.01 3.60 -4.74
N ARG A 39 -7.01 4.28 -4.19
CA ARG A 39 -7.97 3.65 -3.27
C ARG A 39 -8.62 2.40 -3.88
N LEU A 40 -8.99 2.48 -5.14
CA LEU A 40 -9.53 1.34 -5.90
C LEU A 40 -8.52 0.19 -5.97
N GLU A 41 -7.25 0.48 -6.22
CA GLU A 41 -6.20 -0.53 -6.32
C GLU A 41 -5.95 -1.21 -4.96
N ILE A 42 -5.98 -0.48 -3.85
CA ILE A 42 -5.84 -1.05 -2.49
C ILE A 42 -6.96 -2.06 -2.21
N PHE A 43 -8.22 -1.66 -2.42
CA PHE A 43 -9.35 -2.57 -2.23
C PHE A 43 -9.27 -3.78 -3.14
N TYR A 44 -9.01 -3.57 -4.43
CA TYR A 44 -8.89 -4.66 -5.40
C TYR A 44 -7.82 -5.68 -4.99
N ARG A 45 -6.63 -5.20 -4.58
CA ARG A 45 -5.53 -6.06 -4.14
C ARG A 45 -5.87 -6.84 -2.87
N CYS A 46 -6.53 -6.22 -1.90
CA CYS A 46 -6.96 -6.93 -0.69
C CYS A 46 -7.97 -8.04 -1.01
N VAL A 47 -8.97 -7.75 -1.87
CA VAL A 47 -9.95 -8.76 -2.30
C VAL A 47 -9.27 -9.88 -3.09
N SER A 48 -8.43 -9.55 -4.08
CA SER A 48 -7.73 -10.55 -4.90
C SER A 48 -6.80 -11.43 -4.05
N ASN A 49 -6.05 -10.85 -3.10
CA ASN A 49 -5.18 -11.61 -2.21
C ASN A 49 -5.99 -12.57 -1.33
N MET A 50 -7.12 -12.13 -0.79
CA MET A 50 -7.98 -12.97 0.04
C MET A 50 -8.62 -14.09 -0.77
N VAL A 51 -9.11 -13.81 -1.99
CA VAL A 51 -9.65 -14.84 -2.90
C VAL A 51 -8.59 -15.89 -3.24
N ASN A 52 -7.35 -15.47 -3.52
CA ASN A 52 -6.22 -16.39 -3.74
C ASN A 52 -5.90 -17.23 -2.50
N ALA A 53 -5.99 -16.66 -1.30
CA ALA A 53 -5.78 -17.42 -0.06
C ALA A 53 -6.86 -18.50 0.14
N VAL A 54 -8.14 -18.19 -0.09
CA VAL A 54 -9.23 -19.16 -0.05
C VAL A 54 -9.05 -20.23 -1.13
N GLN A 55 -8.61 -19.86 -2.34
CA GLN A 55 -8.30 -20.84 -3.39
C GLN A 55 -7.19 -21.80 -2.95
N ALA A 56 -6.17 -21.31 -2.28
CA ALA A 56 -5.04 -22.13 -1.81
C ALA A 56 -5.45 -23.17 -0.75
N THR A 57 -6.50 -22.91 0.04
CA THR A 57 -7.07 -23.89 0.98
C THR A 57 -7.98 -24.92 0.32
N GLY A 58 -8.38 -24.71 -0.93
CA GLY A 58 -9.27 -25.61 -1.68
C GLY A 58 -10.75 -25.38 -1.42
N GLU A 59 -11.13 -24.41 -0.60
CA GLU A 59 -12.52 -24.12 -0.21
C GLU A 59 -13.24 -23.17 -1.18
N MET A 60 -13.04 -23.36 -2.48
CA MET A 60 -13.64 -22.52 -3.51
C MET A 60 -15.19 -22.49 -3.49
N GLY A 61 -15.81 -23.47 -2.85
CA GLY A 61 -17.27 -23.51 -2.68
C GLY A 61 -17.86 -22.38 -1.83
N LEU A 62 -17.03 -21.69 -1.04
CA LEU A 62 -17.43 -20.52 -0.25
C LEU A 62 -17.60 -19.27 -1.12
N LEU A 63 -16.92 -19.23 -2.27
CA LEU A 63 -16.86 -18.06 -3.14
C LEU A 63 -17.88 -18.18 -4.29
N ASP A 64 -18.61 -17.11 -4.53
CA ASP A 64 -19.48 -17.05 -5.69
C ASP A 64 -18.69 -16.68 -6.98
N SER A 65 -19.36 -16.81 -8.13
CA SER A 65 -18.74 -16.55 -9.43
C SER A 65 -18.20 -15.13 -9.58
N ARG A 66 -18.77 -14.16 -8.87
CA ARG A 66 -18.36 -12.76 -8.88
C ARG A 66 -17.01 -12.59 -8.17
N LEU A 67 -16.83 -13.26 -7.02
CA LEU A 67 -15.57 -13.26 -6.28
C LEU A 67 -14.49 -14.09 -6.99
N LEU A 68 -14.85 -15.24 -7.56
CA LEU A 68 -13.92 -16.05 -8.35
C LEU A 68 -13.35 -15.30 -9.57
N ALA A 69 -14.10 -14.34 -10.12
CA ALA A 69 -13.60 -13.50 -11.21
C ALA A 69 -12.35 -12.68 -10.85
N TYR A 70 -12.04 -12.47 -9.55
CA TYR A 70 -10.79 -11.79 -9.13
C TYR A 70 -9.52 -12.62 -9.36
N LEU A 71 -9.66 -13.89 -9.74
CA LEU A 71 -8.56 -14.74 -10.19
C LEU A 71 -8.18 -14.49 -11.65
N ASP A 72 -9.04 -13.80 -12.41
CA ASP A 72 -8.81 -13.49 -13.81
C ASP A 72 -7.97 -12.22 -13.98
N PRO A 73 -6.78 -12.30 -14.62
CA PRO A 73 -5.96 -11.13 -14.91
C PRO A 73 -6.66 -10.08 -15.80
N GLU A 74 -7.60 -10.48 -16.66
CA GLU A 74 -8.35 -9.56 -17.50
C GLU A 74 -9.28 -8.67 -16.64
N LYS A 75 -9.87 -9.21 -15.58
CA LYS A 75 -10.67 -8.41 -14.63
C LYS A 75 -9.82 -7.35 -13.95
N GLU A 76 -8.59 -7.67 -13.57
CA GLU A 76 -7.66 -6.70 -12.99
C GLU A 76 -7.41 -5.54 -13.96
N ASN A 77 -7.04 -5.85 -15.19
CA ASN A 77 -6.77 -4.84 -16.21
C ASN A 77 -7.99 -3.94 -16.47
N ASN A 78 -9.18 -4.53 -16.60
CA ASN A 78 -10.42 -3.82 -16.88
C ASN A 78 -10.92 -2.98 -15.69
N THR A 79 -10.53 -3.34 -14.47
CA THR A 79 -10.94 -2.63 -13.25
C THR A 79 -9.96 -1.53 -12.85
N LEU A 80 -8.65 -1.72 -13.08
CA LEU A 80 -7.62 -0.81 -12.58
C LEU A 80 -7.01 0.09 -13.66
N TYR A 81 -6.86 -0.41 -14.90
CA TYR A 81 -6.06 0.26 -15.93
C TYR A 81 -6.87 0.73 -17.14
N CYS A 82 -7.87 -0.01 -17.55
CA CYS A 82 -8.71 0.30 -18.71
C CYS A 82 -10.05 0.95 -18.30
N ILE A 83 -9.98 2.00 -17.46
CA ILE A 83 -11.16 2.62 -16.86
C ILE A 83 -11.14 4.13 -17.06
N ASP A 84 -12.26 4.69 -17.47
CA ASP A 84 -12.47 6.13 -17.55
C ASP A 84 -12.63 6.73 -16.15
N ASN A 85 -12.16 7.97 -15.96
CA ASN A 85 -12.29 8.69 -14.70
C ASN A 85 -13.74 8.78 -14.19
N SER A 86 -14.72 8.85 -15.10
CA SER A 86 -16.15 8.88 -14.79
C SER A 86 -16.64 7.56 -14.15
N GLN A 87 -16.01 6.43 -14.47
CA GLN A 87 -16.40 5.11 -14.00
C GLN A 87 -15.65 4.69 -12.71
N THR A 88 -14.59 5.40 -12.37
CA THR A 88 -13.73 5.05 -11.21
C THR A 88 -14.51 4.97 -9.91
N GLN A 89 -15.45 5.89 -9.66
CA GLN A 89 -16.25 5.89 -8.44
C GLN A 89 -17.20 4.68 -8.39
N SER A 90 -17.89 4.37 -9.49
CA SER A 90 -18.78 3.21 -9.58
C SER A 90 -18.02 1.90 -9.39
N LYS A 91 -16.83 1.78 -9.99
CA LYS A 91 -15.96 0.61 -9.81
C LYS A 91 -15.44 0.49 -8.38
N LEU A 92 -15.12 1.60 -7.74
CA LEU A 92 -14.72 1.59 -6.34
C LEU A 92 -15.85 1.07 -5.45
N GLU A 93 -17.09 1.53 -5.66
CA GLU A 93 -18.25 1.08 -4.91
C GLU A 93 -18.54 -0.41 -5.13
N GLU A 94 -18.37 -0.89 -6.37
CA GLU A 94 -18.49 -2.31 -6.72
C GLU A 94 -17.47 -3.17 -5.97
N VAL A 95 -16.18 -2.78 -6.01
CA VAL A 95 -15.11 -3.53 -5.34
C VAL A 95 -15.23 -3.46 -3.82
N CYS A 96 -15.71 -2.33 -3.26
CA CYS A 96 -15.98 -2.20 -1.84
C CYS A 96 -17.12 -3.12 -1.38
N ALA A 97 -18.16 -3.25 -2.16
CA ALA A 97 -19.26 -4.19 -1.85
C ALA A 97 -18.76 -5.65 -1.87
N ASP A 98 -17.90 -6.00 -2.82
CA ASP A 98 -17.25 -7.31 -2.88
C ASP A 98 -16.31 -7.53 -1.69
N ALA A 99 -15.59 -6.50 -1.24
CA ALA A 99 -14.71 -6.57 -0.07
C ALA A 99 -15.48 -6.84 1.22
N VAL A 100 -16.59 -6.13 1.45
CA VAL A 100 -17.47 -6.36 2.62
C VAL A 100 -18.03 -7.76 2.61
N ARG A 101 -18.56 -8.21 1.47
CA ARG A 101 -19.12 -9.54 1.33
C ARG A 101 -18.09 -10.64 1.59
N LEU A 102 -16.90 -10.51 1.03
CA LEU A 102 -15.81 -11.46 1.23
C LEU A 102 -15.36 -11.49 2.69
N TRP A 103 -15.26 -10.31 3.33
CA TRP A 103 -14.92 -10.18 4.74
C TRP A 103 -15.94 -10.89 5.63
N GLU A 104 -17.26 -10.77 5.35
CA GLU A 104 -18.33 -11.45 6.08
C GLU A 104 -18.30 -12.98 5.87
N ILE A 105 -18.08 -13.43 4.62
CA ILE A 105 -18.00 -14.87 4.31
C ILE A 105 -16.82 -15.54 5.02
N CYS A 106 -15.70 -14.86 5.11
CA CYS A 106 -14.45 -15.41 5.65
C CYS A 106 -14.29 -15.19 7.17
N ALA A 107 -15.25 -14.55 7.84
CA ALA A 107 -15.13 -14.15 9.24
C ALA A 107 -14.93 -15.33 10.21
N ASP A 108 -15.49 -16.50 9.92
CA ASP A 108 -15.45 -17.65 10.85
C ASP A 108 -14.16 -18.47 10.70
N ASP A 109 -13.66 -18.65 9.48
CA ASP A 109 -12.61 -19.65 9.19
C ASP A 109 -11.23 -19.03 8.92
N TYR A 110 -11.14 -17.73 8.62
CA TYR A 110 -9.93 -17.11 8.09
C TYR A 110 -9.37 -15.95 8.92
N GLN A 111 -9.81 -15.72 10.14
CA GLN A 111 -9.41 -14.57 10.99
C GLN A 111 -7.89 -14.52 11.25
N ASP A 112 -7.23 -15.67 11.28
CA ASP A 112 -5.83 -15.78 11.65
C ASP A 112 -4.86 -15.51 10.50
N ILE A 113 -5.32 -15.50 9.26
CA ILE A 113 -4.45 -15.27 8.11
C ILE A 113 -4.23 -13.77 7.86
N LYS A 114 -3.07 -13.47 7.31
CA LYS A 114 -2.63 -12.10 7.01
C LYS A 114 -3.58 -11.39 6.05
N GLU A 115 -4.01 -12.07 5.01
CA GLU A 115 -4.88 -11.56 3.94
C GLU A 115 -6.24 -11.12 4.48
N TYR A 116 -6.79 -11.87 5.44
CA TYR A 116 -8.03 -11.50 6.11
C TYR A 116 -7.86 -10.25 6.97
N ARG A 117 -6.80 -10.18 7.78
CA ARG A 117 -6.52 -9.00 8.62
C ARG A 117 -6.32 -7.72 7.80
N LEU A 118 -5.69 -7.84 6.63
CA LEU A 118 -5.52 -6.71 5.71
C LEU A 118 -6.85 -6.28 5.09
N LEU A 119 -7.69 -7.23 4.70
CA LEU A 119 -9.02 -6.96 4.19
C LEU A 119 -9.90 -6.29 5.24
N GLU A 120 -9.92 -6.81 6.46
CA GLU A 120 -10.62 -6.23 7.62
C GLU A 120 -10.15 -4.80 7.88
N ARG A 121 -8.84 -4.58 7.98
CA ARG A 121 -8.23 -3.27 8.18
C ARG A 121 -8.65 -2.25 7.13
N VAL A 122 -8.63 -2.61 5.84
CA VAL A 122 -9.05 -1.72 4.76
C VAL A 122 -10.54 -1.39 4.86
N VAL A 123 -11.38 -2.37 5.17
CA VAL A 123 -12.83 -2.14 5.35
C VAL A 123 -13.08 -1.19 6.52
N GLU A 124 -12.46 -1.41 7.67
CA GLU A 124 -12.63 -0.56 8.86
C GLU A 124 -12.08 0.86 8.68
N GLU A 125 -10.90 1.01 8.08
CA GLU A 125 -10.26 2.30 7.89
C GLU A 125 -10.96 3.16 6.83
N GLN A 126 -11.50 2.54 5.80
CA GLN A 126 -11.99 3.25 4.61
C GLN A 126 -13.52 3.31 4.51
N MET A 127 -14.22 2.52 5.29
CA MET A 127 -15.68 2.51 5.30
C MET A 127 -16.22 2.98 6.65
N GLN A 128 -17.43 3.46 6.64
CA GLN A 128 -18.19 3.82 7.84
C GLN A 128 -19.48 3.02 7.87
N GLU A 129 -19.85 2.59 9.05
CA GLU A 129 -21.12 1.94 9.29
C GLU A 129 -22.24 3.00 9.36
N THR A 130 -23.29 2.79 8.61
CA THR A 130 -24.54 3.55 8.64
C THR A 130 -25.65 2.61 9.07
N ASP A 131 -26.77 3.12 9.56
CA ASP A 131 -27.84 2.37 10.23
C ASP A 131 -28.28 1.05 9.55
N HIS A 132 -28.02 0.88 8.26
CA HIS A 132 -28.38 -0.34 7.51
C HIS A 132 -27.35 -0.76 6.44
N SER A 133 -26.21 -0.08 6.33
CA SER A 133 -25.22 -0.41 5.30
C SER A 133 -23.84 0.16 5.63
N ARG A 134 -22.81 -0.34 4.97
CA ARG A 134 -21.46 0.26 5.00
C ARG A 134 -21.27 1.15 3.79
N SER A 135 -20.83 2.38 4.02
CA SER A 135 -20.56 3.36 2.99
C SER A 135 -19.10 3.81 3.01
N LEU A 136 -18.58 4.25 1.87
CA LEU A 136 -17.22 4.74 1.75
C LEU A 136 -17.07 6.08 2.50
N ARG A 137 -16.04 6.18 3.33
CA ARG A 137 -15.63 7.45 3.94
C ARG A 137 -15.13 8.42 2.87
N SER A 138 -15.34 9.72 3.07
CA SER A 138 -14.71 10.73 2.21
C SER A 138 -13.19 10.70 2.36
N LYS A 139 -12.45 11.09 1.31
CA LYS A 139 -10.97 11.14 1.35
C LYS A 139 -10.41 11.96 2.52
N LYS A 140 -11.15 12.95 3.01
CA LYS A 140 -10.73 13.80 4.13
C LYS A 140 -10.86 13.12 5.51
N GLN A 141 -11.68 12.09 5.60
CA GLN A 141 -11.93 11.32 6.82
C GLN A 141 -11.01 10.11 6.98
N ILE A 142 -10.28 9.76 5.92
CA ILE A 142 -9.31 8.67 5.97
C ILE A 142 -8.08 9.14 6.74
N ARG A 143 -7.63 8.34 7.69
CA ARG A 143 -6.46 8.62 8.52
C ARG A 143 -5.18 8.55 7.67
N THR A 144 -4.18 9.32 8.07
CA THR A 144 -2.87 9.34 7.38
C THR A 144 -2.04 8.08 7.60
N ASP A 145 -2.37 7.30 8.62
CA ASP A 145 -1.76 6.01 8.96
C ASP A 145 -2.54 4.80 8.39
N SER A 146 -3.54 5.07 7.54
CA SER A 146 -4.30 4.02 6.85
C SER A 146 -3.42 3.20 5.91
N LEU A 147 -3.84 1.98 5.62
CA LEU A 147 -3.14 1.06 4.72
C LEU A 147 -2.96 1.70 3.33
N GLN A 148 -1.71 1.80 2.88
CA GLN A 148 -1.35 2.38 1.58
C GLN A 148 -0.94 1.33 0.56
N ASN A 149 -0.45 0.18 1.03
CA ASN A 149 -0.02 -0.91 0.19
C ASN A 149 -0.25 -2.25 0.91
N PRO A 150 -1.10 -3.14 0.39
CA PRO A 150 -1.31 -4.47 0.97
C PRO A 150 -0.08 -5.38 0.99
N SER A 151 0.93 -5.08 0.16
CA SER A 151 2.21 -5.82 0.16
C SER A 151 3.20 -5.29 1.20
N ASP A 152 3.00 -4.08 1.72
CA ASP A 152 3.85 -3.41 2.70
C ASP A 152 2.99 -2.70 3.74
N GLU A 153 2.71 -3.38 4.84
CA GLU A 153 1.84 -2.91 5.92
C GLU A 153 2.39 -1.69 6.67
N GLU A 154 3.71 -1.48 6.61
CA GLU A 154 4.39 -0.36 7.25
C GLU A 154 4.41 0.90 6.36
N ALA A 155 4.02 0.78 5.09
CA ALA A 155 3.92 1.91 4.19
C ALA A 155 2.84 2.89 4.66
N THR A 156 3.25 4.01 5.23
CA THR A 156 2.37 5.08 5.70
C THR A 156 2.67 6.40 4.99
N PHE A 157 1.66 7.27 4.87
CA PHE A 157 1.88 8.64 4.42
C PHE A 157 2.69 9.42 5.45
N ARG A 158 3.99 9.57 5.23
CA ARG A 158 4.73 10.63 5.91
C ARG A 158 4.31 11.97 5.30
N LYS A 159 3.53 12.75 6.04
CA LYS A 159 3.48 14.20 5.82
C LYS A 159 4.90 14.72 6.02
N ILE A 160 5.58 15.02 4.92
CA ILE A 160 6.77 15.86 4.98
C ILE A 160 6.23 17.22 5.41
N LEU A 161 6.40 17.55 6.69
CA LEU A 161 6.22 18.91 7.18
C LEU A 161 7.32 19.76 6.57
N LEU A 162 7.12 20.20 5.33
CA LEU A 162 7.86 21.28 4.70
C LEU A 162 7.55 22.54 5.50
N GLY A 163 8.33 22.82 6.55
CA GLY A 163 8.15 24.06 7.31
C GLY A 163 8.84 24.18 8.66
N ARG A 164 9.53 23.17 9.17
CA ARG A 164 10.18 23.30 10.49
C ARG A 164 11.65 22.96 10.57
N SER A 165 12.40 23.00 9.49
CA SER A 165 13.81 22.58 9.50
C SER A 165 14.83 23.67 9.16
N ILE A 166 14.43 24.93 8.95
CA ILE A 166 15.39 26.00 8.64
C ILE A 166 15.65 26.89 9.85
N GLU A 167 14.70 27.04 10.77
CA GLU A 167 14.89 27.91 11.95
C GLU A 167 15.65 27.25 13.12
N ALA A 168 15.65 25.91 13.22
CA ALA A 168 16.34 25.23 14.31
C ALA A 168 17.87 25.11 14.10
N MET A 169 18.38 25.35 12.91
CA MET A 169 19.84 25.32 12.64
C MET A 169 20.52 26.69 12.71
N SER A 170 19.76 27.78 12.78
CA SER A 170 20.32 29.12 12.92
C SER A 170 20.57 29.55 14.35
N ALA A 171 20.12 28.79 15.34
CA ALA A 171 20.27 29.13 16.76
C ALA A 171 21.42 28.38 17.48
N MET A 172 22.27 27.68 16.73
CA MET A 172 23.38 26.90 17.28
C MET A 172 24.74 27.23 16.65
N TRP A 173 24.92 28.49 16.24
CA TRP A 173 26.26 29.06 15.91
C TRP A 173 26.42 30.44 16.55
#